data_fee8fc4558f5f14a99b755fb80e87e28
#
_entry.id   fee8fc4558f5f14a99b755fb80e87e28
#
_cell.length_a   1.000
_cell.length_b   1.000
_cell.length_c   1.000
_cell.angle_alpha   90.00
_cell.angle_beta   90.00
_cell.angle_gamma   90.00
#
_symmetry.space_group_name_H-M   'P 1'
#
loop_
_entity.id
_entity.type
_entity.pdbx_description
1 polymer ?
#
loop_
_entity_poly.entity_id
_entity_poly.type
_entity_poly.pdbx_seq_one_letter_code
_entity_poly.pdbx_strand_id
1 'polypeptide(L)'
;MKSRILFLAITAFMSGACAYESENIRINQVGFYPSQEKTITLEQDNPCEIVSIYRAGRKIWEGEAVRTAVSPWSGKVRRVFDFSEITKPGRYTIKAGKERMKFTVSENAFDALAEAGLKGFYHQRSGMDLDPAIAGKWARKGGHPDTVVYIHPSAVSEGRPEGTVISSPKGWYDAGDYNKYVVNSGYSMGLMAEAALMFSTPEDSDRRQAIHEELKYNAEWLYTMQDPSDGGVYHKLTNPEFEGFISPLECSKPRYVVQKSVTAALDFAGALCSFVELGDSPDPETIAKAEAALVYKPFLNRFSQFMISPAVGI
;
A
#
# COMPACT_ATOMS: atom_id res chain seq x y z
N MET A 1 32.15 -2.40 -14.10
CA MET A 1 31.24 -2.54 -15.26
C MET A 1 29.95 -1.81 -14.88
N LYS A 2 29.57 -0.76 -15.63
CA LYS A 2 28.39 0.06 -15.33
C LYS A 2 27.16 -0.65 -15.89
N SER A 3 26.33 -1.23 -15.03
CA SER A 3 25.03 -1.77 -15.41
C SER A 3 24.13 -0.59 -15.78
N ARG A 4 23.79 -0.45 -17.05
CA ARG A 4 22.77 0.48 -17.53
C ARG A 4 21.43 -0.23 -17.40
N ILE A 5 20.68 0.10 -16.38
CA ILE A 5 19.26 -0.23 -16.31
C ILE A 5 18.57 0.55 -17.43
N LEU A 6 18.17 -0.16 -18.45
CA LEU A 6 17.41 0.36 -19.58
C LEU A 6 15.93 0.41 -19.19
N PHE A 7 15.50 1.50 -18.55
CA PHE A 7 14.07 1.78 -18.42
C PHE A 7 13.53 2.09 -19.82
N LEU A 8 12.78 1.16 -20.38
CA LEU A 8 11.97 1.42 -21.56
C LEU A 8 10.90 2.45 -21.17
N ALA A 9 11.09 3.70 -21.57
CA ALA A 9 10.08 4.73 -21.46
C ALA A 9 8.94 4.41 -22.44
N ILE A 10 7.97 3.62 -21.97
CA ILE A 10 6.67 3.54 -22.63
C ILE A 10 5.95 4.84 -22.31
N THR A 11 6.09 5.83 -23.19
CA THR A 11 5.21 6.98 -23.23
C THR A 11 3.81 6.50 -23.59
N ALA A 12 3.06 6.04 -22.58
CA ALA A 12 1.63 5.89 -22.70
C ALA A 12 1.07 7.29 -22.95
N PHE A 13 0.73 7.59 -24.19
CA PHE A 13 -0.13 8.69 -24.54
C PHE A 13 -1.44 8.50 -23.77
N MET A 14 -1.53 9.08 -22.59
CA MET A 14 -2.80 9.39 -21.98
C MET A 14 -3.45 10.47 -22.86
N SER A 15 -4.02 10.05 -24.00
CA SER A 15 -5.05 10.82 -24.65
C SER A 15 -6.17 10.94 -23.64
N GLY A 16 -6.29 12.12 -23.00
CA GLY A 16 -7.40 12.48 -22.15
C GLY A 16 -8.71 12.33 -22.91
N ALA A 17 -9.21 11.11 -22.97
CA ALA A 17 -10.62 10.89 -23.20
C ALA A 17 -11.30 11.34 -21.90
N CYS A 18 -11.85 12.56 -21.93
CA CYS A 18 -12.84 12.98 -20.95
C CYS A 18 -13.89 11.87 -20.90
N ALA A 19 -13.75 10.95 -19.94
CA ALA A 19 -14.78 9.99 -19.66
C ALA A 19 -15.99 10.83 -19.27
N TYR A 20 -17.08 10.70 -20.00
CA TYR A 20 -18.35 11.27 -19.59
C TYR A 20 -18.72 10.49 -18.34
N GLU A 21 -18.37 11.01 -17.17
CA GLU A 21 -18.65 10.39 -15.89
C GLU A 21 -20.15 10.49 -15.65
N SER A 22 -20.85 9.41 -15.92
CA SER A 22 -22.22 9.26 -15.49
C SER A 22 -22.26 9.20 -13.97
N GLU A 23 -23.02 10.07 -13.35
CA GLU A 23 -23.21 10.06 -11.89
C GLU A 23 -23.99 8.83 -11.39
N ASN A 24 -24.66 8.10 -12.28
CA ASN A 24 -25.57 7.01 -11.92
C ASN A 24 -25.10 5.63 -12.40
N ILE A 25 -24.05 5.55 -13.19
CA ILE A 25 -23.41 4.28 -13.59
C ILE A 25 -22.13 4.10 -12.76
N ARG A 26 -22.08 3.04 -11.95
CA ARG A 26 -20.89 2.65 -11.18
C ARG A 26 -20.29 1.39 -11.78
N ILE A 27 -19.01 1.45 -12.05
CA ILE A 27 -18.21 0.36 -12.62
C ILE A 27 -16.78 0.49 -12.13
N ASN A 28 -15.99 -0.57 -12.21
CA ASN A 28 -14.55 -0.47 -12.02
C ASN A 28 -13.95 0.40 -13.13
N GLN A 29 -13.42 1.56 -12.72
CA GLN A 29 -12.88 2.57 -13.63
C GLN A 29 -11.49 2.22 -14.17
N VAL A 30 -10.76 1.32 -13.52
CA VAL A 30 -9.44 0.85 -13.98
C VAL A 30 -9.59 -0.05 -15.19
N GLY A 31 -10.58 -0.94 -15.17
CA GLY A 31 -10.83 -1.94 -16.21
C GLY A 31 -11.05 -3.32 -15.62
N PHE A 32 -11.05 -4.33 -16.50
CA PHE A 32 -11.30 -5.72 -16.11
C PHE A 32 -10.33 -6.66 -16.81
N TYR A 33 -9.92 -7.70 -16.12
CA TYR A 33 -9.35 -8.88 -16.79
C TYR A 33 -10.43 -9.63 -17.58
N PRO A 34 -10.08 -10.31 -18.67
CA PRO A 34 -11.02 -11.10 -19.46
C PRO A 34 -11.83 -12.12 -18.66
N SER A 35 -11.18 -12.86 -17.76
CA SER A 35 -11.77 -13.90 -16.93
C SER A 35 -12.40 -13.41 -15.61
N GLN A 36 -12.26 -12.12 -15.29
CA GLN A 36 -12.77 -11.54 -14.05
C GLN A 36 -14.29 -11.43 -14.07
N GLU A 37 -14.93 -11.55 -12.91
CA GLU A 37 -16.32 -11.12 -12.71
C GLU A 37 -16.47 -9.63 -13.03
N LYS A 38 -17.52 -9.27 -13.78
CA LYS A 38 -17.73 -7.92 -14.26
C LYS A 38 -19.15 -7.47 -13.98
N THR A 39 -19.29 -6.45 -13.16
CA THR A 39 -20.58 -5.91 -12.81
C THR A 39 -20.70 -4.41 -13.06
N ILE A 40 -21.90 -3.98 -13.39
CA ILE A 40 -22.35 -2.59 -13.44
C ILE A 40 -23.37 -2.40 -12.33
N THR A 41 -23.28 -1.30 -11.60
CA THR A 41 -24.33 -0.90 -10.66
C THR A 41 -24.97 0.39 -11.15
N LEU A 42 -26.28 0.40 -11.31
CA LEU A 42 -27.05 1.62 -11.50
C LEU A 42 -27.55 2.16 -10.18
N GLU A 43 -27.33 3.45 -9.95
CA GLU A 43 -27.89 4.19 -8.82
C GLU A 43 -29.39 4.40 -9.01
N GLN A 44 -30.08 4.72 -7.92
CA GLN A 44 -31.55 4.88 -7.88
C GLN A 44 -32.08 5.85 -8.94
N ASP A 45 -31.36 6.94 -9.21
CA ASP A 45 -31.80 8.02 -10.10
C ASP A 45 -31.74 7.64 -11.59
N ASN A 46 -31.12 6.52 -11.94
CA ASN A 46 -31.24 5.93 -13.27
C ASN A 46 -32.31 4.80 -13.25
N PRO A 47 -33.50 5.01 -13.78
CA PRO A 47 -34.62 4.04 -13.72
C PRO A 47 -34.50 2.91 -14.74
N CYS A 48 -33.37 2.82 -15.47
CA CYS A 48 -33.22 1.90 -16.57
C CYS A 48 -33.27 0.43 -16.09
N GLU A 49 -34.12 -0.38 -16.70
CA GLU A 49 -34.26 -1.81 -16.42
C GLU A 49 -33.31 -2.66 -17.24
N ILE A 50 -32.88 -2.13 -18.39
CA ILE A 50 -32.01 -2.84 -19.35
C ILE A 50 -30.74 -2.02 -19.59
N VAL A 51 -29.59 -2.67 -19.49
CA VAL A 51 -28.27 -2.12 -19.84
C VAL A 51 -27.78 -2.78 -21.11
N SER A 52 -27.23 -1.98 -22.03
CA SER A 52 -26.60 -2.49 -23.26
C SER A 52 -25.13 -2.14 -23.30
N ILE A 53 -24.30 -3.03 -23.84
CA ILE A 53 -22.88 -2.79 -24.06
C ILE A 53 -22.55 -2.83 -25.54
N TYR A 54 -21.73 -1.87 -25.96
CA TYR A 54 -21.35 -1.67 -27.36
C TYR A 54 -19.82 -1.78 -27.52
N ARG A 55 -19.41 -2.34 -28.65
CA ARG A 55 -18.03 -2.31 -29.13
C ARG A 55 -17.99 -1.79 -30.56
N ALA A 56 -17.18 -0.77 -30.83
CA ALA A 56 -17.08 -0.13 -32.13
C ALA A 56 -18.46 0.25 -32.74
N GLY A 57 -19.35 0.78 -31.91
CA GLY A 57 -20.71 1.19 -32.32
C GLY A 57 -21.74 0.05 -32.45
N ARG A 58 -21.33 -1.20 -32.42
CA ARG A 58 -22.22 -2.37 -32.48
C ARG A 58 -22.62 -2.83 -31.09
N LYS A 59 -23.91 -3.05 -30.83
CA LYS A 59 -24.38 -3.69 -29.61
C LYS A 59 -23.92 -5.15 -29.58
N ILE A 60 -23.27 -5.56 -28.49
CA ILE A 60 -22.71 -6.90 -28.32
C ILE A 60 -23.25 -7.64 -27.10
N TRP A 61 -23.88 -6.90 -26.20
CA TRP A 61 -24.48 -7.46 -25.00
C TRP A 61 -25.67 -6.58 -24.56
N GLU A 62 -26.64 -7.23 -23.94
CA GLU A 62 -27.78 -6.59 -23.31
C GLU A 62 -28.28 -7.48 -22.17
N GLY A 63 -28.62 -6.89 -21.03
CA GLY A 63 -29.08 -7.65 -19.88
C GLY A 63 -29.93 -6.84 -18.94
N GLU A 64 -30.68 -7.57 -18.11
CA GLU A 64 -31.48 -7.06 -16.99
C GLU A 64 -30.69 -7.17 -15.70
N ALA A 65 -31.18 -6.50 -14.63
CA ALA A 65 -30.55 -6.55 -13.32
C ALA A 65 -30.64 -7.96 -12.72
N VAL A 66 -29.47 -8.54 -12.40
CA VAL A 66 -29.38 -9.83 -11.68
C VAL A 66 -29.71 -9.68 -10.20
N ARG A 67 -29.62 -8.46 -9.67
CA ARG A 67 -29.97 -8.13 -8.29
C ARG A 67 -30.44 -6.68 -8.17
N THR A 68 -31.50 -6.49 -7.41
CA THR A 68 -31.97 -5.17 -6.95
C THR A 68 -32.04 -5.18 -5.43
N ALA A 69 -31.39 -4.23 -4.78
CA ALA A 69 -31.35 -4.13 -3.32
C ALA A 69 -31.24 -2.68 -2.85
N VAL A 70 -31.69 -2.43 -1.64
CA VAL A 70 -31.45 -1.16 -0.94
C VAL A 70 -30.09 -1.22 -0.28
N SER A 71 -29.25 -0.22 -0.54
CA SER A 71 -27.95 -0.10 0.13
C SER A 71 -28.16 0.23 1.61
N PRO A 72 -27.63 -0.58 2.55
CA PRO A 72 -27.79 -0.30 3.98
C PRO A 72 -27.08 0.98 4.43
N TRP A 73 -26.11 1.46 3.66
CA TRP A 73 -25.33 2.65 3.97
C TRP A 73 -25.96 3.95 3.49
N SER A 74 -26.60 3.93 2.31
CA SER A 74 -27.15 5.15 1.68
C SER A 74 -28.67 5.18 1.64
N GLY A 75 -29.38 4.07 1.95
CA GLY A 75 -30.82 3.93 1.79
C GLY A 75 -31.32 3.95 0.34
N LYS A 76 -30.40 4.02 -0.64
CA LYS A 76 -30.76 4.10 -2.06
C LYS A 76 -30.90 2.72 -2.69
N VAL A 77 -31.87 2.59 -3.61
CA VAL A 77 -32.02 1.39 -4.45
C VAL A 77 -30.85 1.32 -5.44
N ARG A 78 -30.27 0.12 -5.58
CA ARG A 78 -29.21 -0.18 -6.54
C ARG A 78 -29.59 -1.43 -7.34
N ARG A 79 -29.36 -1.37 -8.64
CA ARG A 79 -29.51 -2.47 -9.57
C ARG A 79 -28.15 -2.91 -10.07
N VAL A 80 -27.87 -4.20 -9.97
CA VAL A 80 -26.58 -4.81 -10.38
C VAL A 80 -26.82 -5.64 -11.62
N PHE A 81 -26.00 -5.43 -12.63
CA PHE A 81 -26.00 -6.15 -13.90
C PHE A 81 -24.70 -6.90 -14.03
N ASP A 82 -24.75 -8.18 -14.37
CA ASP A 82 -23.57 -9.01 -14.59
C ASP A 82 -23.33 -9.15 -16.10
N PHE A 83 -22.13 -8.78 -16.54
CA PHE A 83 -21.70 -8.88 -17.92
C PHE A 83 -20.37 -9.66 -18.05
N SER A 84 -20.12 -10.57 -17.12
CA SER A 84 -18.87 -11.38 -17.03
C SER A 84 -18.57 -12.17 -18.29
N GLU A 85 -19.59 -12.50 -19.10
CA GLU A 85 -19.44 -13.16 -20.39
C GLU A 85 -18.65 -12.36 -21.45
N ILE A 86 -18.47 -11.05 -21.25
CA ILE A 86 -17.62 -10.23 -22.12
C ILE A 86 -16.15 -10.47 -21.76
N THR A 87 -15.53 -11.43 -22.40
CA THR A 87 -14.14 -11.83 -22.15
C THR A 87 -13.13 -11.27 -23.16
N LYS A 88 -13.59 -10.81 -24.33
CA LYS A 88 -12.69 -10.35 -25.39
C LYS A 88 -12.02 -9.03 -25.03
N PRO A 89 -10.68 -8.91 -25.05
CA PRO A 89 -10.00 -7.65 -24.84
C PRO A 89 -10.45 -6.54 -25.79
N GLY A 90 -10.59 -5.30 -25.28
CA GLY A 90 -11.00 -4.15 -26.07
C GLY A 90 -11.63 -3.02 -25.27
N ARG A 91 -12.01 -1.96 -25.97
CA ARG A 91 -12.74 -0.82 -25.38
C ARG A 91 -14.22 -0.97 -25.66
N TYR A 92 -15.01 -0.67 -24.64
CA TYR A 92 -16.46 -0.87 -24.64
C TYR A 92 -17.17 0.39 -24.15
N THR A 93 -18.45 0.51 -24.50
CA THR A 93 -19.31 1.58 -24.04
C THR A 93 -20.60 0.97 -23.46
N ILE A 94 -20.85 1.24 -22.18
CA ILE A 94 -22.13 0.98 -21.51
C ILE A 94 -23.13 2.03 -21.93
N LYS A 95 -24.39 1.62 -22.09
CA LYS A 95 -25.53 2.50 -22.30
C LYS A 95 -26.67 2.06 -21.37
N ALA A 96 -27.09 2.97 -20.51
CA ALA A 96 -28.22 2.81 -19.60
C ALA A 96 -29.14 4.02 -19.74
N GLY A 97 -30.20 3.86 -20.50
CA GLY A 97 -31.07 4.97 -20.89
C GLY A 97 -30.30 6.03 -21.68
N LYS A 98 -30.25 7.25 -21.15
CA LYS A 98 -29.52 8.37 -21.75
C LYS A 98 -28.05 8.40 -21.39
N GLU A 99 -27.65 7.73 -20.33
CA GLU A 99 -26.30 7.73 -19.77
C GLU A 99 -25.37 6.76 -20.48
N ARG A 100 -24.11 7.11 -20.51
CA ARG A 100 -23.06 6.31 -21.13
C ARG A 100 -21.80 6.34 -20.28
N MET A 101 -21.07 5.22 -20.26
CA MET A 101 -19.77 5.12 -19.65
C MET A 101 -18.87 4.21 -20.49
N LYS A 102 -17.58 4.49 -20.51
CA LYS A 102 -16.59 3.65 -21.22
C LYS A 102 -15.84 2.78 -20.22
N PHE A 103 -15.44 1.58 -20.63
CA PHE A 103 -14.55 0.71 -19.89
C PHE A 103 -13.65 -0.09 -20.82
N THR A 104 -12.64 -0.73 -20.26
CA THR A 104 -11.69 -1.56 -20.99
C THR A 104 -11.66 -2.96 -20.39
N VAL A 105 -11.56 -3.96 -21.24
CA VAL A 105 -11.18 -5.33 -20.88
C VAL A 105 -9.78 -5.57 -21.44
N SER A 106 -8.85 -6.04 -20.62
CA SER A 106 -7.45 -6.21 -21.02
C SER A 106 -6.76 -7.25 -20.15
N GLU A 107 -5.83 -8.01 -20.70
CA GLU A 107 -4.98 -8.94 -19.95
C GLU A 107 -4.07 -8.25 -18.94
N ASN A 108 -3.80 -6.96 -19.15
CA ASN A 108 -2.95 -6.12 -18.31
C ASN A 108 -3.74 -4.93 -17.71
N ALA A 109 -5.02 -5.13 -17.39
CA ALA A 109 -5.92 -4.05 -16.95
C ALA A 109 -5.40 -3.26 -15.73
N PHE A 110 -4.70 -3.92 -14.81
CA PHE A 110 -4.24 -3.33 -13.54
C PHE A 110 -2.74 -3.02 -13.49
N ASP A 111 -1.97 -3.31 -14.54
CA ASP A 111 -0.51 -3.13 -14.53
C ASP A 111 -0.10 -1.69 -14.24
N ALA A 112 -0.70 -0.73 -14.93
CA ALA A 112 -0.40 0.68 -14.71
C ALA A 112 -0.77 1.15 -13.29
N LEU A 113 -1.81 0.55 -12.69
CA LEU A 113 -2.19 0.84 -11.30
C LEU A 113 -1.17 0.27 -10.33
N ALA A 114 -0.70 -0.96 -10.55
CA ALA A 114 0.34 -1.59 -9.73
C ALA A 114 1.65 -0.81 -9.78
N GLU A 115 2.08 -0.39 -10.97
CA GLU A 115 3.27 0.46 -11.16
C GLU A 115 3.11 1.83 -10.46
N ALA A 116 1.93 2.45 -10.56
CA ALA A 116 1.65 3.71 -9.89
C ALA A 116 1.63 3.55 -8.37
N GLY A 117 1.12 2.43 -7.85
CA GLY A 117 1.15 2.08 -6.43
C GLY A 117 2.57 1.96 -5.90
N LEU A 118 3.42 1.18 -6.57
CA LEU A 118 4.83 1.04 -6.20
C LEU A 118 5.56 2.39 -6.24
N LYS A 119 5.30 3.19 -7.28
CA LYS A 119 5.84 4.54 -7.37
C LYS A 119 5.32 5.46 -6.25
N GLY A 120 4.13 5.23 -5.73
CA GLY A 120 3.59 5.91 -4.56
C GLY A 120 4.50 5.73 -3.34
N PHE A 121 4.96 4.50 -3.07
CA PHE A 121 5.91 4.23 -1.99
C PHE A 121 7.26 4.90 -2.21
N TYR A 122 7.77 4.91 -3.45
CA TYR A 122 8.99 5.67 -3.78
C TYR A 122 8.87 7.16 -3.40
N HIS A 123 7.70 7.77 -3.63
CA HIS A 123 7.45 9.16 -3.25
C HIS A 123 7.42 9.39 -1.73
N GLN A 124 7.09 8.37 -0.95
CA GLN A 124 7.09 8.43 0.52
C GLN A 124 8.47 8.19 1.15
N ARG A 125 9.49 7.86 0.39
CA ARG A 125 10.85 7.65 0.93
C ARG A 125 11.33 8.87 1.70
N SER A 126 11.77 8.65 2.94
CA SER A 126 12.37 9.63 3.84
C SER A 126 13.89 9.69 3.66
N GLY A 127 14.50 10.84 3.91
CA GLY A 127 15.96 10.96 4.04
C GLY A 127 16.75 10.98 2.74
N MET A 128 16.11 11.00 1.57
CA MET A 128 16.78 11.02 0.28
C MET A 128 16.15 11.99 -0.72
N ASP A 129 16.93 12.44 -1.69
CA ASP A 129 16.42 13.16 -2.85
C ASP A 129 15.61 12.20 -3.73
N LEU A 130 14.46 12.64 -4.21
CA LEU A 130 13.69 11.88 -5.20
C LEU A 130 14.20 12.22 -6.61
N ASP A 131 14.66 11.17 -7.33
CA ASP A 131 15.21 11.32 -8.68
C ASP A 131 14.13 11.87 -9.64
N PRO A 132 14.40 13.00 -10.32
CA PRO A 132 13.48 13.53 -11.32
C PRO A 132 13.12 12.57 -12.46
N ALA A 133 14.02 11.63 -12.79
CA ALA A 133 13.76 10.60 -13.80
C ALA A 133 12.63 9.64 -13.37
N ILE A 134 12.47 9.42 -12.07
CA ILE A 134 11.44 8.55 -11.50
C ILE A 134 10.23 9.38 -11.03
N ALA A 135 10.49 10.40 -10.22
CA ALA A 135 9.44 11.20 -9.58
C ALA A 135 8.79 12.23 -10.52
N GLY A 136 9.43 12.60 -11.63
CA GLY A 136 8.92 13.60 -12.57
C GLY A 136 8.71 14.96 -11.87
N LYS A 137 7.54 15.55 -12.07
CA LYS A 137 7.18 16.84 -11.45
C LYS A 137 7.10 16.83 -9.93
N TRP A 138 7.12 15.65 -9.29
CA TRP A 138 7.08 15.47 -7.85
C TRP A 138 8.47 15.23 -7.24
N ALA A 139 9.54 15.41 -8.04
CA ALA A 139 10.91 15.36 -7.54
C ALA A 139 11.10 16.42 -6.45
N ARG A 140 11.80 16.04 -5.38
CA ARG A 140 12.07 16.91 -4.25
C ARG A 140 13.41 16.57 -3.60
N LYS A 141 13.98 17.52 -2.89
CA LYS A 141 15.09 17.26 -1.98
C LYS A 141 14.66 16.44 -0.78
N GLY A 142 15.55 15.62 -0.28
CA GLY A 142 15.35 14.84 0.94
C GLY A 142 15.22 15.74 2.17
N GLY A 143 14.35 15.32 3.07
CA GLY A 143 14.27 15.85 4.41
C GLY A 143 14.33 14.71 5.43
N HIS A 144 14.45 15.01 6.71
CA HIS A 144 14.49 14.02 7.78
C HIS A 144 15.55 12.92 7.53
N PRO A 145 16.85 13.27 7.47
CA PRO A 145 17.89 12.25 7.36
C PRO A 145 17.90 11.31 8.56
N ASP A 146 17.24 11.72 9.66
CA ASP A 146 17.04 10.97 10.90
C ASP A 146 18.34 10.34 11.45
N THR A 147 19.46 11.02 11.25
CA THR A 147 20.75 10.63 11.81
C THR A 147 20.89 10.98 13.29
N VAL A 148 20.00 11.87 13.79
CA VAL A 148 19.90 12.28 15.20
C VAL A 148 18.46 12.12 15.63
N VAL A 149 18.18 11.02 16.33
CA VAL A 149 16.86 10.69 16.86
C VAL A 149 16.99 10.37 18.34
N TYR A 150 16.21 11.03 19.19
CA TYR A 150 16.28 10.89 20.62
C TYR A 150 15.37 9.78 21.14
N ILE A 151 15.82 9.10 22.18
CA ILE A 151 14.96 8.21 22.96
C ILE A 151 14.05 9.08 23.85
N HIS A 152 12.73 9.05 23.58
CA HIS A 152 11.74 9.73 24.40
C HIS A 152 11.59 9.06 25.78
N PRO A 153 11.24 9.77 26.88
CA PRO A 153 11.02 9.17 28.20
C PRO A 153 10.12 7.92 28.20
N SER A 154 9.11 7.86 27.31
CA SER A 154 8.23 6.68 27.17
C SER A 154 8.89 5.46 26.50
N ALA A 155 10.10 5.62 25.95
CA ALA A 155 10.82 4.61 25.17
C ALA A 155 12.07 4.08 25.87
N VAL A 156 12.34 4.54 27.10
CA VAL A 156 13.53 4.24 27.87
C VAL A 156 13.66 2.74 28.17
N SER A 157 14.87 2.23 28.08
CA SER A 157 15.29 0.90 28.50
C SER A 157 16.64 0.96 29.22
N GLU A 158 17.07 -0.15 29.81
CA GLU A 158 18.39 -0.24 30.48
C GLU A 158 19.52 0.11 29.50
N GLY A 159 19.47 -0.40 28.26
CA GLY A 159 20.49 -0.14 27.23
C GLY A 159 20.32 1.21 26.52
N ARG A 160 19.17 1.88 26.66
CA ARG A 160 18.86 3.16 26.03
C ARG A 160 18.12 4.09 26.99
N PRO A 161 18.85 4.76 27.91
CA PRO A 161 18.26 5.75 28.83
C PRO A 161 17.73 6.96 28.07
N GLU A 162 16.95 7.79 28.76
CA GLU A 162 16.39 9.06 28.23
C GLU A 162 17.47 9.95 27.60
N GLY A 163 17.18 10.50 26.45
CA GLY A 163 18.08 11.38 25.72
C GLY A 163 19.17 10.66 24.96
N THR A 164 19.26 9.32 25.03
CA THR A 164 20.14 8.57 24.12
C THR A 164 19.81 8.93 22.68
N VAL A 165 20.85 9.14 21.88
CA VAL A 165 20.74 9.43 20.46
C VAL A 165 20.99 8.16 19.65
N ILE A 166 20.10 7.88 18.69
CA ILE A 166 20.25 6.82 17.71
C ILE A 166 20.21 7.41 16.30
N SER A 167 20.68 6.66 15.32
CA SER A 167 20.46 6.94 13.90
C SER A 167 19.40 6.01 13.33
N SER A 168 18.37 6.58 12.67
CA SER A 168 17.23 5.84 12.15
C SER A 168 16.82 6.35 10.76
N PRO A 169 17.76 6.34 9.78
CA PRO A 169 17.54 6.85 8.43
C PRO A 169 16.60 5.94 7.62
N LYS A 170 16.24 6.41 6.42
CA LYS A 170 15.37 5.70 5.47
C LYS A 170 13.93 5.54 5.97
N GLY A 171 13.21 4.53 5.43
CA GLY A 171 11.81 4.31 5.73
C GLY A 171 10.86 5.21 4.93
N TRP A 172 9.59 4.98 5.10
CA TRP A 172 8.53 5.75 4.45
C TRP A 172 7.86 6.71 5.43
N TYR A 173 7.56 7.92 4.96
CA TYR A 173 6.56 8.75 5.62
C TYR A 173 5.20 8.05 5.58
N ASP A 174 4.41 8.21 6.62
CA ASP A 174 3.08 7.61 6.68
C ASP A 174 2.09 8.31 5.73
N ALA A 175 1.97 9.62 5.90
CA ALA A 175 1.04 10.45 5.14
C ALA A 175 1.66 11.85 4.89
N GLY A 176 0.93 12.91 5.23
CA GLY A 176 1.42 14.29 5.18
C GLY A 176 2.06 14.78 6.47
N ASP A 177 2.20 13.92 7.48
CA ASP A 177 2.72 14.27 8.81
C ASP A 177 4.22 14.02 8.98
N TYR A 178 4.89 13.45 8.00
CA TYR A 178 6.31 13.12 7.98
C TYR A 178 6.81 12.21 9.12
N ASN A 179 5.91 11.57 9.85
CA ASN A 179 6.28 10.56 10.83
C ASN A 179 6.40 9.18 10.16
N LYS A 180 7.06 8.25 10.83
CA LYS A 180 7.25 6.89 10.35
C LYS A 180 6.70 5.92 11.40
N TYR A 181 5.73 5.09 11.02
CA TYR A 181 5.01 4.18 11.91
C TYR A 181 5.35 2.74 11.58
N VAL A 182 5.80 1.98 12.58
CA VAL A 182 6.21 0.57 12.36
C VAL A 182 5.02 -0.28 11.95
N VAL A 183 3.87 -0.11 12.59
CA VAL A 183 2.65 -0.87 12.27
C VAL A 183 2.22 -0.63 10.83
N ASN A 184 2.09 0.62 10.40
CA ASN A 184 1.65 0.98 9.05
C ASN A 184 2.64 0.50 7.98
N SER A 185 3.93 0.70 8.25
CA SER A 185 5.01 0.21 7.38
C SER A 185 5.04 -1.32 7.29
N GLY A 186 4.93 -2.01 8.42
CA GLY A 186 4.97 -3.47 8.49
C GLY A 186 3.79 -4.10 7.74
N TYR A 187 2.58 -3.58 7.96
CA TYR A 187 1.39 -4.02 7.23
C TYR A 187 1.54 -3.81 5.71
N SER A 188 2.03 -2.64 5.29
CA SER A 188 2.25 -2.33 3.87
C SER A 188 3.28 -3.25 3.24
N MET A 189 4.39 -3.54 3.95
CA MET A 189 5.41 -4.48 3.49
C MET A 189 4.87 -5.88 3.30
N GLY A 190 4.10 -6.38 4.27
CA GLY A 190 3.47 -7.71 4.19
C GLY A 190 2.55 -7.82 2.97
N LEU A 191 1.67 -6.83 2.75
CA LEU A 191 0.78 -6.82 1.59
C LEU A 191 1.53 -6.75 0.25
N MET A 192 2.59 -5.95 0.16
CA MET A 192 3.38 -5.85 -1.08
C MET A 192 4.14 -7.14 -1.36
N ALA A 193 4.72 -7.77 -0.34
CA ALA A 193 5.41 -9.05 -0.48
C ALA A 193 4.44 -10.16 -0.90
N GLU A 194 3.28 -10.26 -0.24
CA GLU A 194 2.24 -11.22 -0.57
C GLU A 194 1.75 -11.05 -2.01
N ALA A 195 1.47 -9.82 -2.44
CA ALA A 195 1.08 -9.54 -3.81
C ALA A 195 2.16 -9.97 -4.82
N ALA A 196 3.44 -9.73 -4.52
CA ALA A 196 4.55 -10.15 -5.38
C ALA A 196 4.68 -11.67 -5.45
N LEU A 197 4.43 -12.39 -4.35
CA LEU A 197 4.46 -13.85 -4.31
C LEU A 197 3.28 -14.48 -5.04
N MET A 198 2.06 -13.94 -4.85
CA MET A 198 0.84 -14.48 -5.47
C MET A 198 0.81 -14.33 -6.98
N PHE A 199 1.34 -13.24 -7.53
CA PHE A 199 1.24 -12.90 -8.95
C PHE A 199 2.56 -12.97 -9.69
N SER A 200 3.58 -13.62 -9.11
CA SER A 200 4.89 -13.79 -9.73
C SER A 200 4.85 -14.86 -10.83
N THR A 201 4.91 -14.43 -12.07
CA THR A 201 5.29 -15.26 -13.20
C THR A 201 6.75 -14.97 -13.59
N PRO A 202 7.40 -15.80 -14.43
CA PRO A 202 8.73 -15.45 -14.95
C PRO A 202 8.78 -14.10 -15.67
N GLU A 203 7.68 -13.70 -16.30
CA GLU A 203 7.53 -12.41 -16.98
C GLU A 203 7.44 -11.23 -16.01
N ASP A 204 7.07 -11.49 -14.74
CA ASP A 204 6.95 -10.48 -13.70
C ASP A 204 8.24 -10.27 -12.87
N SER A 205 9.35 -10.89 -13.27
CA SER A 205 10.62 -10.85 -12.53
C SER A 205 11.11 -9.43 -12.23
N ASP A 206 11.01 -8.52 -13.20
CA ASP A 206 11.44 -7.12 -13.03
C ASP A 206 10.55 -6.38 -12.01
N ARG A 207 9.25 -6.66 -12.01
CA ARG A 207 8.30 -6.09 -11.04
C ARG A 207 8.57 -6.64 -9.64
N ARG A 208 8.79 -7.93 -9.51
CA ARG A 208 9.15 -8.57 -8.25
C ARG A 208 10.44 -7.98 -7.68
N GLN A 209 11.47 -7.80 -8.52
CA GLN A 209 12.72 -7.16 -8.14
C GLN A 209 12.50 -5.72 -7.67
N ALA A 210 11.69 -4.94 -8.38
CA ALA A 210 11.37 -3.55 -8.01
C ALA A 210 10.63 -3.47 -6.66
N ILE A 211 9.70 -4.38 -6.39
CA ILE A 211 9.03 -4.49 -5.09
C ILE A 211 10.06 -4.84 -4.01
N HIS A 212 10.89 -5.83 -4.23
CA HIS A 212 11.91 -6.25 -3.26
C HIS A 212 12.88 -5.09 -2.90
N GLU A 213 13.32 -4.31 -3.88
CA GLU A 213 14.16 -3.13 -3.65
C GLU A 213 13.45 -2.04 -2.83
N GLU A 214 12.15 -1.83 -3.07
CA GLU A 214 11.36 -0.88 -2.30
C GLU A 214 11.17 -1.35 -0.85
N LEU A 215 10.86 -2.63 -0.66
CA LEU A 215 10.75 -3.25 0.67
C LEU A 215 12.07 -3.19 1.43
N LYS A 216 13.20 -3.44 0.75
CA LYS A 216 14.54 -3.32 1.34
C LYS A 216 14.81 -1.92 1.88
N TYR A 217 14.41 -0.88 1.13
CA TYR A 217 14.57 0.50 1.60
C TYR A 217 13.89 0.75 2.94
N ASN A 218 12.70 0.19 3.13
CA ASN A 218 11.94 0.33 4.38
C ASN A 218 12.43 -0.65 5.46
N ALA A 219 12.84 -1.86 5.12
CA ALA A 219 13.37 -2.84 6.06
C ALA A 219 14.63 -2.31 6.78
N GLU A 220 15.50 -1.62 6.06
CA GLU A 220 16.70 -1.00 6.63
C GLU A 220 16.34 0.07 7.70
N TRP A 221 15.23 0.77 7.55
CA TRP A 221 14.71 1.63 8.61
C TRP A 221 14.12 0.81 9.76
N LEU A 222 13.33 -0.22 9.48
CA LEU A 222 12.74 -1.08 10.52
C LEU A 222 13.82 -1.63 11.43
N TYR A 223 14.97 -2.08 10.92
CA TYR A 223 16.08 -2.60 11.73
C TYR A 223 16.52 -1.61 12.82
N THR A 224 16.44 -0.31 12.54
CA THR A 224 16.82 0.73 13.51
C THR A 224 15.78 0.95 14.60
N MET A 225 14.54 0.51 14.35
CA MET A 225 13.42 0.66 15.28
C MET A 225 13.38 -0.43 16.36
N GLN A 226 14.28 -1.40 16.31
CA GLN A 226 14.46 -2.39 17.36
C GLN A 226 15.50 -1.94 18.38
N ASP A 227 15.19 -2.09 19.66
CA ASP A 227 16.17 -1.93 20.70
C ASP A 227 16.97 -3.23 20.87
N PRO A 228 18.30 -3.21 20.62
CA PRO A 228 19.11 -4.41 20.67
C PRO A 228 19.29 -4.95 22.10
N SER A 229 19.02 -4.14 23.14
CA SER A 229 19.19 -4.57 24.54
C SER A 229 18.09 -5.50 25.03
N ASP A 230 16.87 -5.43 24.45
CA ASP A 230 15.73 -6.22 24.90
C ASP A 230 14.86 -6.78 23.76
N GLY A 231 15.21 -6.50 22.49
CA GLY A 231 14.47 -6.95 21.30
C GLY A 231 13.16 -6.20 21.05
N GLY A 232 12.76 -5.30 21.94
CA GLY A 232 11.51 -4.54 21.81
C GLY A 232 11.55 -3.54 20.66
N VAL A 233 10.40 -3.32 20.02
CA VAL A 233 10.27 -2.46 18.85
C VAL A 233 9.53 -1.18 19.19
N TYR A 234 10.14 -0.03 18.87
CA TYR A 234 9.53 1.27 19.03
C TYR A 234 8.32 1.44 18.11
N HIS A 235 7.25 2.05 18.64
CA HIS A 235 6.00 2.16 17.91
C HIS A 235 6.10 3.07 16.68
N LYS A 236 6.78 4.19 16.82
CA LYS A 236 7.01 5.17 15.74
C LYS A 236 8.22 6.05 15.98
N LEU A 237 8.69 6.66 14.90
CA LEU A 237 9.59 7.78 14.88
C LEU A 237 8.80 9.04 14.52
N THR A 238 8.85 10.08 15.35
CA THR A 238 7.93 11.21 15.30
C THR A 238 8.57 12.53 15.72
N ASN A 239 7.92 13.63 15.37
CA ASN A 239 8.13 14.93 15.98
C ASN A 239 7.28 15.06 17.26
N PRO A 240 7.57 16.02 18.16
CA PRO A 240 6.72 16.33 19.32
C PRO A 240 5.31 16.78 18.92
N GLU A 241 5.23 17.53 17.83
CA GLU A 241 4.01 18.01 17.20
C GLU A 241 4.10 17.83 15.70
N PHE A 242 2.97 17.59 15.05
CA PHE A 242 2.94 17.45 13.59
C PHE A 242 3.42 18.74 12.91
N GLU A 243 4.14 18.56 11.82
CA GLU A 243 4.48 19.67 10.93
C GLU A 243 3.24 20.12 10.14
N GLY A 244 3.26 21.36 9.66
CA GLY A 244 2.23 21.86 8.75
C GLY A 244 2.44 21.38 7.31
N PHE A 245 1.69 21.96 6.38
CA PHE A 245 1.86 21.72 4.93
C PHE A 245 3.12 22.44 4.42
N ILE A 246 4.28 21.91 4.75
CA ILE A 246 5.59 22.41 4.36
C ILE A 246 6.40 21.27 3.70
N SER A 247 7.46 21.63 2.97
CA SER A 247 8.38 20.64 2.39
C SER A 247 9.10 19.85 3.49
N PRO A 248 9.39 18.56 3.29
CA PRO A 248 10.19 17.77 4.24
C PRO A 248 11.56 18.41 4.56
N LEU A 249 12.12 19.17 3.63
CA LEU A 249 13.40 19.87 3.81
C LEU A 249 13.30 21.05 4.80
N GLU A 250 12.10 21.64 4.95
CA GLU A 250 11.84 22.78 5.83
C GLU A 250 11.52 22.35 7.27
N CYS A 251 11.31 21.05 7.49
CA CYS A 251 11.04 20.50 8.81
C CYS A 251 12.31 20.54 9.67
N SER A 252 12.22 21.18 10.81
CA SER A 252 13.37 21.40 11.72
C SER A 252 13.16 20.90 13.13
N LYS A 253 11.96 20.38 13.44
CA LYS A 253 11.64 19.87 14.78
C LYS A 253 12.48 18.62 15.11
N PRO A 254 12.88 18.44 16.38
CA PRO A 254 13.61 17.25 16.79
C PRO A 254 12.80 15.98 16.57
N ARG A 255 13.51 14.88 16.36
CA ARG A 255 12.93 13.57 16.08
C ARG A 255 13.11 12.65 17.29
N TYR A 256 12.08 11.85 17.57
CA TYR A 256 12.04 10.93 18.70
C TYR A 256 11.50 9.57 18.28
N VAL A 257 12.04 8.50 18.87
CA VAL A 257 11.31 7.24 18.99
C VAL A 257 10.54 7.22 20.29
N VAL A 258 9.31 6.70 20.26
CA VAL A 258 8.41 6.63 21.41
C VAL A 258 8.21 5.17 21.84
N GLN A 259 7.41 4.95 22.87
CA GLN A 259 7.22 3.68 23.54
C GLN A 259 7.25 2.47 22.60
N LYS A 260 7.80 1.37 23.09
CA LYS A 260 7.71 0.07 22.46
C LYS A 260 6.28 -0.48 22.57
N SER A 261 5.81 -1.22 21.57
CA SER A 261 4.47 -1.79 21.59
C SER A 261 4.44 -3.21 21.03
N VAL A 262 3.47 -3.99 21.51
CA VAL A 262 3.21 -5.36 21.02
C VAL A 262 2.87 -5.36 19.53
N THR A 263 2.02 -4.42 19.10
CA THR A 263 1.63 -4.30 17.70
C THR A 263 2.84 -4.01 16.82
N ALA A 264 3.72 -3.07 17.22
CA ALA A 264 4.93 -2.80 16.47
C ALA A 264 5.85 -4.03 16.39
N ALA A 265 5.99 -4.80 17.48
CA ALA A 265 6.81 -6.02 17.45
C ALA A 265 6.25 -7.10 16.51
N LEU A 266 4.93 -7.28 16.48
CA LEU A 266 4.27 -8.23 15.59
C LEU A 266 4.38 -7.82 14.12
N ASP A 267 4.07 -6.56 13.80
CA ASP A 267 4.14 -6.06 12.42
C ASP A 267 5.59 -6.01 11.92
N PHE A 268 6.55 -5.68 12.79
CA PHE A 268 7.97 -5.75 12.50
C PHE A 268 8.39 -7.17 12.13
N ALA A 269 8.07 -8.15 12.97
CA ALA A 269 8.44 -9.54 12.74
C ALA A 269 7.77 -10.09 11.47
N GLY A 270 6.46 -9.84 11.29
CA GLY A 270 5.72 -10.23 10.09
C GLY A 270 6.30 -9.63 8.82
N ALA A 271 6.60 -8.33 8.82
CA ALA A 271 7.20 -7.64 7.69
C ALA A 271 8.56 -8.20 7.29
N LEU A 272 9.42 -8.48 8.28
CA LEU A 272 10.73 -9.05 8.02
C LEU A 272 10.66 -10.49 7.50
N CYS A 273 9.75 -11.31 8.03
CA CYS A 273 9.51 -12.65 7.49
C CYS A 273 9.04 -12.60 6.03
N SER A 274 8.07 -11.73 5.70
CA SER A 274 7.60 -11.56 4.32
C SER A 274 8.69 -11.03 3.39
N PHE A 275 9.54 -10.13 3.88
CA PHE A 275 10.68 -9.62 3.13
C PHE A 275 11.71 -10.73 2.82
N VAL A 276 12.02 -11.59 3.79
CA VAL A 276 12.92 -12.75 3.60
C VAL A 276 12.31 -13.74 2.62
N GLU A 277 11.02 -14.03 2.72
CA GLU A 277 10.32 -14.96 1.82
C GLU A 277 10.32 -14.47 0.36
N LEU A 278 10.19 -13.17 0.15
CA LEU A 278 10.26 -12.58 -1.19
C LEU A 278 11.67 -12.60 -1.78
N GLY A 279 12.70 -12.61 -0.93
CA GLY A 279 14.12 -12.64 -1.34
C GLY A 279 14.57 -14.01 -1.85
N ASP A 280 15.65 -14.02 -2.63
CA ASP A 280 16.22 -15.26 -3.18
C ASP A 280 17.00 -16.09 -2.15
N SER A 281 17.36 -15.50 -1.02
CA SER A 281 18.14 -16.16 0.04
C SER A 281 17.76 -15.62 1.41
N PRO A 282 17.56 -16.50 2.42
CA PRO A 282 17.35 -16.08 3.79
C PRO A 282 18.52 -15.26 4.32
N ASP A 283 18.23 -14.10 4.91
CA ASP A 283 19.20 -13.31 5.65
C ASP A 283 19.13 -13.67 7.14
N PRO A 284 20.14 -14.34 7.71
CA PRO A 284 20.15 -14.75 9.11
C PRO A 284 20.01 -13.59 10.10
N GLU A 285 20.54 -12.41 9.79
CA GLU A 285 20.42 -11.24 10.64
C GLU A 285 18.96 -10.75 10.71
N THR A 286 18.29 -10.69 9.56
CA THR A 286 16.87 -10.33 9.48
C THR A 286 16.00 -11.30 10.26
N ILE A 287 16.24 -12.61 10.14
CA ILE A 287 15.51 -13.64 10.88
C ILE A 287 15.73 -13.47 12.38
N ALA A 288 16.97 -13.30 12.84
CA ALA A 288 17.29 -13.10 14.24
C ALA A 288 16.61 -11.84 14.83
N LYS A 289 16.50 -10.77 14.06
CA LYS A 289 15.76 -9.57 14.48
C LYS A 289 14.26 -9.83 14.64
N ALA A 290 13.66 -10.56 13.70
CA ALA A 290 12.25 -10.95 13.79
C ALA A 290 11.98 -11.82 15.03
N GLU A 291 12.80 -12.82 15.27
CA GLU A 291 12.72 -13.70 16.45
C GLU A 291 12.88 -12.90 17.75
N ALA A 292 13.85 -12.00 17.84
CA ALA A 292 14.07 -11.17 19.02
C ALA A 292 12.85 -10.29 19.35
N ALA A 293 12.14 -9.77 18.35
CA ALA A 293 10.92 -9.01 18.55
C ALA A 293 9.79 -9.84 19.15
N LEU A 294 9.67 -11.10 18.74
CA LEU A 294 8.62 -12.02 19.23
C LEU A 294 8.85 -12.49 20.67
N VAL A 295 10.10 -12.53 21.15
CA VAL A 295 10.43 -12.94 22.54
C VAL A 295 10.56 -11.76 23.50
N TYR A 296 10.25 -10.54 23.09
CA TYR A 296 10.27 -9.37 23.95
C TYR A 296 9.43 -9.56 25.22
N LYS A 297 10.05 -9.49 26.41
CA LYS A 297 9.44 -9.87 27.70
C LYS A 297 8.08 -9.21 28.00
N PRO A 298 7.85 -7.91 27.79
CA PRO A 298 6.54 -7.31 28.00
C PRO A 298 5.44 -7.90 27.09
N PHE A 299 5.79 -8.38 25.91
CA PHE A 299 4.88 -9.11 25.02
C PHE A 299 4.46 -10.45 25.65
N LEU A 300 5.43 -11.27 26.06
CA LEU A 300 5.18 -12.58 26.66
C LEU A 300 4.36 -12.48 27.95
N ASN A 301 4.62 -11.49 28.79
CA ASN A 301 3.89 -11.28 30.04
C ASN A 301 2.42 -10.90 29.82
N ARG A 302 2.12 -10.06 28.81
CA ARG A 302 0.73 -9.71 28.44
C ARG A 302 0.02 -10.90 27.81
N PHE A 303 0.70 -11.64 26.95
CA PHE A 303 0.12 -12.83 26.29
C PHE A 303 -0.20 -13.92 27.31
N SER A 304 0.68 -14.18 28.28
CA SER A 304 0.42 -15.14 29.37
C SER A 304 -0.76 -14.70 30.25
N GLN A 305 -0.90 -13.43 30.58
CA GLN A 305 -2.05 -12.90 31.30
C GLN A 305 -3.37 -13.07 30.55
N PHE A 306 -3.34 -12.91 29.20
CA PHE A 306 -4.53 -13.11 28.36
C PHE A 306 -4.93 -14.58 28.24
N MET A 307 -3.94 -15.48 28.19
CA MET A 307 -4.17 -16.94 28.12
C MET A 307 -4.52 -17.58 29.48
N ILE A 308 -4.17 -16.92 30.57
CA ILE A 308 -4.40 -17.45 31.97
C ILE A 308 -5.67 -16.84 32.59
N SER A 309 -6.30 -15.84 31.96
CA SER A 309 -7.57 -15.30 32.45
C SER A 309 -8.69 -16.34 32.21
N PRO A 310 -9.14 -17.06 33.27
CA PRO A 310 -10.28 -17.93 33.11
C PRO A 310 -11.52 -17.06 33.29
N ALA A 311 -11.98 -16.45 32.24
CA ALA A 311 -13.34 -15.94 32.21
C ALA A 311 -13.61 -15.22 30.87
N VAL A 312 -14.08 -15.93 29.91
CA VAL A 312 -15.35 -15.59 29.30
C VAL A 312 -16.10 -16.91 29.18
N GLY A 313 -16.90 -17.20 30.21
CA GLY A 313 -17.96 -18.19 30.11
C GLY A 313 -18.89 -17.70 28.98
N ILE A 314 -19.15 -18.58 28.06
CA ILE A 314 -20.17 -18.53 27.03
C ILE A 314 -21.56 -18.42 27.69
#